data_d0d2b273be03040c7318b2e71f653a12
#
_entry.id   d0d2b273be03040c7318b2e71f653a12
#
_cell.length_a   1.000
_cell.length_b   1.000
_cell.length_c   1.000
_cell.angle_alpha   90.00
_cell.angle_beta   90.00
_cell.angle_gamma   90.00
#
_symmetry.space_group_name_H-M   'P 1'
#
loop_
_entity.id
_entity.type
_entity.pdbx_description
1 polymer ?
#
loop_
_entity_poly.entity_id
_entity_poly.type
_entity_poly.pdbx_seq_one_letter_code
_entity_poly.pdbx_strand_id
1 'polypeptide(L)'
;MAEVPQRLTDRKREAILRAAVEEFRTAGYEATSMDRIAAAAGVSKRTVYNHFPSKDELFGLMLEQLWNRSIANATVVYRADQPLAAQLRQLLMQKLELLGDPNFIDLARVAMAEII
;
A
#
# COMPACT_ATOMS: atom_id res chain seq x y z
N MET A 1 -14.12 17.79 -18.95
CA MET A 1 -13.89 18.58 -17.72
C MET A 1 -12.41 18.52 -17.39
N ALA A 2 -11.79 19.64 -17.23
CA ALA A 2 -10.37 19.67 -16.94
C ALA A 2 -10.09 19.16 -15.51
N GLU A 3 -9.15 18.25 -15.40
CA GLU A 3 -8.69 17.82 -14.09
C GLU A 3 -7.99 18.97 -13.38
N VAL A 4 -8.23 19.11 -12.08
CA VAL A 4 -7.49 20.08 -11.27
C VAL A 4 -6.02 19.62 -11.23
N PRO A 5 -5.06 20.47 -11.64
CA PRO A 5 -3.66 20.07 -11.60
C PRO A 5 -3.27 19.71 -10.18
N GLN A 6 -2.59 18.58 -10.04
CA GLN A 6 -2.06 18.14 -8.77
C GLN A 6 -1.01 19.14 -8.29
N ARG A 7 -1.11 19.59 -7.05
CA ARG A 7 -0.14 20.50 -6.46
C ARG A 7 1.23 19.83 -6.34
N LEU A 8 2.28 20.60 -6.46
CA LEU A 8 3.65 20.10 -6.27
C LEU A 8 3.81 19.41 -4.91
N THR A 9 3.20 19.96 -3.86
CA THR A 9 3.18 19.38 -2.52
C THR A 9 2.56 17.99 -2.51
N ASP A 10 1.44 17.80 -3.23
CA ASP A 10 0.75 16.52 -3.32
C ASP A 10 1.59 15.49 -4.08
N ARG A 11 2.28 15.92 -5.14
CA ARG A 11 3.20 15.05 -5.90
C ARG A 11 4.36 14.59 -5.05
N LYS A 12 4.93 15.48 -4.24
CA LYS A 12 6.00 15.15 -3.31
C LYS A 12 5.53 14.17 -2.26
N ARG A 13 4.32 14.39 -1.71
CA ARG A 13 3.73 13.49 -0.74
C ARG A 13 3.55 12.08 -1.32
N GLU A 14 3.03 11.97 -2.53
CA GLU A 14 2.86 10.69 -3.21
C GLU A 14 4.19 10.01 -3.49
N ALA A 15 5.20 10.78 -3.91
CA ALA A 15 6.53 10.24 -4.17
C ALA A 15 7.16 9.69 -2.90
N ILE A 16 7.01 10.39 -1.78
CA ILE A 16 7.50 9.95 -0.48
C ILE A 16 6.81 8.66 -0.05
N LEU A 17 5.48 8.62 -0.16
CA LEU A 17 4.71 7.43 0.23
C LEU A 17 5.09 6.22 -0.62
N ARG A 18 5.23 6.41 -1.92
CA ARG A 18 5.65 5.36 -2.84
C ARG A 18 7.05 4.84 -2.53
N ALA A 19 7.99 5.76 -2.27
CA ALA A 19 9.36 5.42 -1.88
C ALA A 19 9.38 4.66 -0.55
N ALA A 20 8.57 5.09 0.43
CA ALA A 20 8.47 4.42 1.72
C ALA A 20 7.96 2.99 1.58
N VAL A 21 6.91 2.79 0.80
CA VAL A 21 6.35 1.46 0.53
C VAL A 21 7.43 0.55 -0.07
N GLU A 22 8.17 1.04 -1.06
CA GLU A 22 9.22 0.27 -1.71
C GLU A 22 10.37 -0.05 -0.76
N GLU A 23 10.78 0.89 0.08
CA GLU A 23 11.83 0.66 1.08
C GLU A 23 11.39 -0.36 2.13
N PHE A 24 10.17 -0.26 2.63
CA PHE A 24 9.64 -1.24 3.57
C PHE A 24 9.55 -2.63 2.93
N ARG A 25 9.11 -2.68 1.67
CA ARG A 25 8.99 -3.94 0.94
C ARG A 25 10.32 -4.65 0.77
N THR A 26 11.37 -3.90 0.44
CA THR A 26 12.68 -4.48 0.09
C THR A 26 13.60 -4.64 1.29
N ALA A 27 13.58 -3.72 2.24
CA ALA A 27 14.50 -3.71 3.38
C ALA A 27 13.85 -4.10 4.71
N GLY A 28 12.52 -4.12 4.79
CA GLY A 28 11.79 -4.33 6.03
C GLY A 28 11.68 -3.07 6.86
N TYR A 29 10.96 -3.15 7.97
CA TYR A 29 10.69 -1.98 8.81
C TYR A 29 11.95 -1.44 9.48
N GLU A 30 12.70 -2.32 10.15
CA GLU A 30 13.84 -1.90 10.96
C GLU A 30 14.96 -1.27 10.14
N ALA A 31 15.25 -1.82 8.96
CA ALA A 31 16.33 -1.34 8.10
C ALA A 31 15.95 -0.09 7.29
N THR A 32 14.68 0.26 7.24
CA THR A 32 14.20 1.46 6.55
C THR A 32 14.34 2.67 7.46
N SER A 33 14.86 3.76 6.93
CA SER A 33 15.02 5.03 7.65
C SER A 33 14.39 6.17 6.86
N MET A 34 14.09 7.27 7.55
CA MET A 34 13.59 8.49 6.90
C MET A 34 14.61 9.04 5.90
N ASP A 35 15.90 8.87 6.18
CA ASP A 35 16.97 9.27 5.26
C ASP A 35 16.92 8.48 3.96
N ARG A 36 16.73 7.18 4.04
CA ARG A 36 16.62 6.30 2.86
C ARG A 36 15.38 6.63 2.05
N ILE A 37 14.28 6.90 2.72
CA ILE A 37 13.03 7.28 2.07
C ILE A 37 13.19 8.59 1.32
N ALA A 38 13.83 9.59 1.94
CA ALA A 38 14.10 10.88 1.32
C ALA A 38 14.95 10.72 0.06
N ALA A 39 16.02 9.93 0.15
CA ALA A 39 16.91 9.67 -0.99
C ALA A 39 16.15 8.98 -2.12
N ALA A 40 15.36 7.97 -1.81
CA ALA A 40 14.58 7.23 -2.82
C ALA A 40 13.50 8.10 -3.46
N ALA A 41 12.90 9.01 -2.70
CA ALA A 41 11.87 9.92 -3.21
C ALA A 41 12.45 11.13 -3.97
N GLY A 42 13.76 11.34 -3.87
CA GLY A 42 14.39 12.51 -4.49
C GLY A 42 14.07 13.83 -3.82
N VAL A 43 13.83 13.80 -2.51
CA VAL A 43 13.51 15.00 -1.72
C VAL A 43 14.43 15.11 -0.50
N SER A 44 14.44 16.28 0.15
CA SER A 44 15.18 16.45 1.37
C SER A 44 14.53 15.71 2.54
N LYS A 45 15.33 15.37 3.54
CA LYS A 45 14.83 14.79 4.79
C LYS A 45 13.79 15.69 5.45
N ARG A 46 14.04 17.00 5.43
CA ARG A 46 13.11 17.98 5.97
C ARG A 46 11.74 17.90 5.27
N THR A 47 11.73 17.74 3.95
CA THR A 47 10.49 17.59 3.19
C THR A 47 9.73 16.35 3.62
N VAL A 48 10.43 15.23 3.85
CA VAL A 48 9.79 14.01 4.35
C VAL A 48 9.11 14.28 5.69
N TYR A 49 9.82 14.88 6.64
CA TYR A 49 9.27 15.18 7.96
C TYR A 49 8.14 16.21 7.93
N ASN A 50 8.13 17.10 6.95
CA ASN A 50 7.03 18.05 6.78
C ASN A 50 5.71 17.34 6.41
N HIS A 51 5.80 16.22 5.71
CA HIS A 51 4.63 15.45 5.28
C HIS A 51 4.26 14.32 6.24
N PHE A 52 5.27 13.68 6.83
CA PHE A 52 5.09 12.50 7.68
C PHE A 52 5.99 12.63 8.90
N PRO A 53 5.42 12.80 10.09
CA PRO A 53 6.22 13.03 11.30
C PRO A 53 7.16 11.90 11.68
N SER A 54 6.84 10.66 11.29
CA SER A 54 7.63 9.50 11.70
C SER A 54 7.56 8.36 10.70
N LYS A 55 8.52 7.46 10.81
CA LYS A 55 8.52 6.19 10.08
C LYS A 55 7.28 5.36 10.39
N ASP A 56 6.83 5.40 11.64
CA ASP A 56 5.65 4.67 12.09
C ASP A 56 4.39 5.13 11.37
N GLU A 57 4.23 6.44 11.14
CA GLU A 57 3.09 6.94 10.39
C GLU A 57 3.11 6.48 8.94
N LEU A 58 4.28 6.49 8.30
CA LEU A 58 4.42 5.97 6.94
C LEU A 58 4.07 4.49 6.88
N PHE A 59 4.53 3.72 7.84
CA PHE A 59 4.23 2.29 7.93
C PHE A 59 2.74 2.05 8.13
N GLY A 60 2.10 2.85 9.00
CA GLY A 60 0.66 2.80 9.22
C GLY A 60 -0.15 3.06 7.96
N LEU A 61 0.27 4.03 7.15
CA LEU A 61 -0.38 4.32 5.87
C LEU A 61 -0.20 3.18 4.87
N MET A 62 0.96 2.53 4.87
CA MET A 62 1.18 1.32 4.05
C MET A 62 0.23 0.20 4.46
N LEU A 63 0.06 -0.03 5.76
CA LEU A 63 -0.87 -1.03 6.28
C LEU A 63 -2.31 -0.71 5.87
N GLU A 64 -2.68 0.56 5.91
CA GLU A 64 -4.01 1.01 5.48
C GLU A 64 -4.23 0.71 4.01
N GLN A 65 -3.24 0.95 3.15
CA GLN A 65 -3.34 0.62 1.72
C GLN A 65 -3.50 -0.88 1.50
N LEU A 66 -2.75 -1.70 2.22
CA LEU A 66 -2.89 -3.16 2.16
C LEU A 66 -4.29 -3.61 2.57
N TRP A 67 -4.77 -3.04 3.66
CA TRP A 67 -6.10 -3.35 4.18
C TRP A 67 -7.18 -3.00 3.16
N ASN A 68 -7.10 -1.81 2.57
CA ASN A 68 -8.07 -1.35 1.59
C ASN A 68 -8.06 -2.21 0.33
N ARG A 69 -6.89 -2.65 -0.14
CA ARG A 69 -6.79 -3.58 -1.27
C ARG A 69 -7.44 -4.92 -0.95
N SER A 70 -7.21 -5.43 0.25
CA SER A 70 -7.79 -6.70 0.71
C SER A 70 -9.31 -6.62 0.75
N ILE A 71 -9.85 -5.52 1.28
CA ILE A 71 -11.31 -5.30 1.36
C ILE A 71 -11.90 -5.12 -0.04
N ALA A 72 -11.27 -4.34 -0.90
CA ALA A 72 -11.76 -4.10 -2.27
C ALA A 72 -11.92 -5.41 -3.03
N ASN A 73 -11.01 -6.37 -2.81
CA ASN A 73 -11.10 -7.69 -3.41
C ASN A 73 -12.08 -8.63 -2.67
N ALA A 74 -12.57 -8.24 -1.50
CA ALA A 74 -13.49 -9.03 -0.71
C ALA A 74 -14.96 -8.64 -0.89
N THR A 75 -15.23 -7.54 -1.59
CA THR A 75 -16.60 -7.03 -1.77
C THR A 75 -17.37 -7.80 -2.84
N VAL A 76 -17.56 -9.10 -2.61
CA VAL A 76 -18.50 -9.90 -3.39
C VAL A 76 -19.75 -10.05 -2.55
N VAL A 77 -20.82 -9.39 -2.97
CA VAL A 77 -22.12 -9.52 -2.32
C VAL A 77 -22.82 -10.76 -2.90
N TYR A 78 -23.18 -11.68 -2.03
CA TYR A 78 -23.94 -12.85 -2.45
C TYR A 78 -25.29 -12.45 -3.07
N ARG A 79 -25.61 -13.02 -4.22
CA ARG A 79 -26.87 -12.79 -4.94
C ARG A 79 -27.61 -14.11 -5.12
N ALA A 80 -28.78 -14.19 -4.53
CA ALA A 80 -29.61 -15.42 -4.60
C ALA A 80 -30.16 -15.69 -6.00
N ASP A 81 -30.19 -14.65 -6.87
CA ASP A 81 -30.71 -14.77 -8.24
C ASP A 81 -29.66 -15.26 -9.25
N GLN A 82 -28.44 -15.59 -8.80
CA GLN A 82 -27.38 -16.08 -9.66
C GLN A 82 -26.85 -17.43 -9.17
N PRO A 83 -26.23 -18.23 -10.07
CA PRO A 83 -25.67 -19.52 -9.68
C PRO A 83 -24.56 -19.34 -8.63
N LEU A 84 -24.64 -20.12 -7.56
CA LEU A 84 -23.65 -20.10 -6.49
C LEU A 84 -22.24 -20.44 -7.00
N ALA A 85 -22.15 -21.45 -7.88
CA ALA A 85 -20.85 -21.87 -8.43
C ALA A 85 -20.12 -20.75 -9.16
N ALA A 86 -20.84 -19.93 -9.92
CA ALA A 86 -20.26 -18.80 -10.64
C ALA A 86 -19.76 -17.74 -9.66
N GLN A 87 -20.51 -17.47 -8.61
CA GLN A 87 -20.13 -16.48 -7.59
C GLN A 87 -18.91 -16.94 -6.80
N LEU A 88 -18.85 -18.21 -6.42
CA LEU A 88 -17.68 -18.78 -5.73
C LEU A 88 -16.45 -18.73 -6.60
N ARG A 89 -16.59 -19.05 -7.89
CA ARG A 89 -15.46 -18.99 -8.84
C ARG A 89 -14.90 -17.56 -8.93
N GLN A 90 -15.79 -16.57 -9.07
CA GLN A 90 -15.38 -15.18 -9.14
C GLN A 90 -14.63 -14.73 -7.88
N LEU A 91 -15.15 -15.09 -6.71
CA LEU A 91 -14.51 -14.77 -5.43
C LEU A 91 -13.13 -15.41 -5.33
N LEU A 92 -13.03 -16.69 -5.67
CA LEU A 92 -11.75 -17.40 -5.62
C LEU A 92 -10.74 -16.81 -6.60
N MET A 93 -11.17 -16.46 -7.81
CA MET A 93 -10.27 -15.84 -8.80
C MET A 93 -9.74 -14.51 -8.31
N GLN A 94 -10.56 -13.67 -7.69
CA GLN A 94 -10.12 -12.41 -7.12
C GLN A 94 -9.07 -12.61 -6.02
N LYS A 95 -9.29 -13.59 -5.15
CA LYS A 95 -8.34 -13.90 -4.08
C LYS A 95 -7.03 -14.46 -4.62
N LEU A 96 -7.09 -15.29 -5.64
CA LEU A 96 -5.90 -15.82 -6.29
C LEU A 96 -5.08 -14.72 -6.99
N GLU A 97 -5.75 -13.76 -7.62
CA GLU A 97 -5.07 -12.62 -8.22
C GLU A 97 -4.30 -11.81 -7.19
N LEU A 98 -4.94 -11.54 -6.04
CA LEU A 98 -4.30 -10.79 -4.96
C LEU A 98 -3.09 -11.54 -4.40
N LEU A 99 -3.23 -12.85 -4.16
CA LEU A 99 -2.14 -13.69 -3.66
C LEU A 99 -1.04 -13.90 -4.70
N GLY A 100 -1.35 -13.75 -5.97
CA GLY A 100 -0.38 -13.83 -7.06
C GLY A 100 0.41 -12.54 -7.28
N ASP A 101 0.05 -11.45 -6.61
CA ASP A 101 0.78 -10.18 -6.70
C ASP A 101 1.99 -10.21 -5.75
N PRO A 102 3.24 -10.26 -6.27
CA PRO A 102 4.43 -10.30 -5.40
C PRO A 102 4.53 -9.10 -4.48
N ASN A 103 4.10 -7.92 -4.93
CA ASN A 103 4.15 -6.71 -4.10
C ASN A 103 3.22 -6.82 -2.89
N PHE A 104 2.03 -7.35 -3.10
CA PHE A 104 1.09 -7.56 -1.99
C PHE A 104 1.65 -8.55 -0.98
N ILE A 105 2.20 -9.67 -1.44
CA ILE A 105 2.76 -10.71 -0.58
C ILE A 105 3.95 -10.17 0.21
N ASP A 106 4.85 -9.44 -0.43
CA ASP A 106 6.02 -8.86 0.23
C ASP A 106 5.61 -7.87 1.33
N LEU A 107 4.67 -6.99 1.04
CA LEU A 107 4.18 -6.02 2.02
C LEU A 107 3.45 -6.70 3.18
N ALA A 108 2.67 -7.74 2.88
CA ALA A 108 1.99 -8.52 3.92
C ALA A 108 3.00 -9.21 4.84
N ARG A 109 4.08 -9.74 4.28
CA ARG A 109 5.15 -10.37 5.06
C ARG A 109 5.82 -9.38 5.99
N VAL A 110 6.13 -8.17 5.50
CA VAL A 110 6.72 -7.10 6.32
C VAL A 110 5.78 -6.70 7.45
N ALA A 111 4.50 -6.53 7.15
CA ALA A 111 3.49 -6.18 8.15
C ALA A 111 3.37 -7.26 9.22
N MET A 112 3.34 -8.52 8.83
CA MET A 112 3.23 -9.63 9.78
C MET A 112 4.46 -9.75 10.67
N ALA A 113 5.64 -9.49 10.14
CA ALA A 113 6.88 -9.54 10.92
C ALA A 113 6.87 -8.52 12.07
N GLU A 114 6.23 -7.36 11.88
CA GLU A 114 6.14 -6.34 12.93
C GLU A 114 5.04 -6.63 13.96
N ILE A 115 4.05 -7.44 13.60
CA ILE A 115 2.94 -7.77 14.51
C ILE A 115 3.32 -8.93 15.43
N ILE A 116 4.12 -9.85 14.95
CA ILE A 116 4.57 -11.01 15.71
C ILE A 116 5.80 -10.64 16.54
#